data_5734f426c9b894a3ec2011d72201611c
#
_entry.id   5734f426c9b894a3ec2011d72201611c
#
_cell.length_a   1.000
_cell.length_b   1.000
_cell.length_c   1.000
_cell.angle_alpha   90.00
_cell.angle_beta   90.00
_cell.angle_gamma   90.00
#
_symmetry.space_group_name_H-M   'P 1'
#
loop_
_entity.id
_entity.type
_entity.pdbx_description
1 polymer ?
#
loop_
_entity_poly.entity_id
_entity_poly.type
_entity_poly.pdbx_seq_one_letter_code
_entity_poly.pdbx_strand_id
1 'polypeptide(L)'
;MPVFHSCLLALWVLAGSTAAPTAEIPTVDQIIARHAEARGGYEKLKAMRSVIYRGVFREHGQVLAPHAAMALMRPYYKLVGDPEHPDPDFAEGYDGSAWELYGDPGIVVRTVGAAAAAGRHATRIGGPLIDAADAGSTVTFEGAEQVDGRKAYRLLVRMQDGFEQRELIDAGSWLLVAERKAAPIHAFGKSVATEERFGDYRAVDGILFAFADREVEIATGKVLNEMQWTSITLNRDIDPKAFSPPAITRTPLQQLLDQLYAERSDAKAVMWTYRDFRRAHADLDTRAGVEVIGYQMVKMGDYQGAIELLRANEAEHPRAASAAFALGRAYVAAGDVASGRAAFRRALAIDPAFERAATALKALP
;
A
#
# COMPACT_ATOMS: atom_id res chain seq x y z
N MET A 1 -34.40 30.12 87.12
CA MET A 1 -33.52 30.42 85.97
C MET A 1 -33.78 29.38 84.94
N PRO A 2 -34.39 29.71 83.78
CA PRO A 2 -34.77 28.71 82.76
C PRO A 2 -33.63 28.46 81.78
N VAL A 3 -33.42 27.16 81.46
CA VAL A 3 -32.47 26.63 80.47
C VAL A 3 -33.18 26.61 79.10
N PHE A 4 -32.66 27.38 78.17
CA PHE A 4 -33.12 27.31 76.75
C PHE A 4 -32.51 26.17 76.03
N HIS A 5 -33.36 25.27 75.47
CA HIS A 5 -32.96 24.23 74.54
C HIS A 5 -33.12 24.73 73.09
N SER A 6 -32.00 24.91 72.40
CA SER A 6 -32.04 25.21 70.95
C SER A 6 -32.10 23.87 70.16
N CYS A 7 -33.19 23.66 69.44
CA CYS A 7 -33.32 22.64 68.43
C CYS A 7 -32.61 23.08 67.13
N LEU A 8 -31.55 22.37 66.74
CA LEU A 8 -30.94 22.45 65.39
C LEU A 8 -31.67 21.53 64.44
N LEU A 9 -32.42 22.11 63.51
CA LEU A 9 -32.95 21.39 62.33
C LEU A 9 -31.81 21.21 61.32
N ALA A 10 -31.38 19.96 61.10
CA ALA A 10 -30.48 19.61 60.03
C ALA A 10 -31.28 19.44 58.71
N LEU A 11 -31.11 20.41 57.78
CA LEU A 11 -31.59 20.25 56.41
C LEU A 11 -30.65 19.29 55.68
N TRP A 12 -31.17 18.10 55.32
CA TRP A 12 -30.51 17.21 54.34
C TRP A 12 -30.82 17.73 52.93
N VAL A 13 -29.80 18.31 52.26
CA VAL A 13 -29.86 18.59 50.82
C VAL A 13 -29.55 17.29 50.11
N LEU A 14 -30.56 16.67 49.54
CA LEU A 14 -30.41 15.56 48.57
C LEU A 14 -29.77 16.13 47.30
N ALA A 15 -28.44 16.01 47.18
CA ALA A 15 -27.74 16.23 45.92
C ALA A 15 -28.11 15.09 44.97
N GLY A 16 -29.11 15.36 44.13
CA GLY A 16 -29.41 14.51 43.00
C GLY A 16 -28.24 14.46 42.04
N SER A 17 -27.49 13.36 42.03
CA SER A 17 -26.46 13.11 41.03
C SER A 17 -27.17 12.87 39.70
N THR A 18 -27.28 13.88 38.87
CA THR A 18 -27.66 13.73 37.48
C THR A 18 -26.47 13.04 36.78
N ALA A 19 -26.55 11.72 36.58
CA ALA A 19 -25.62 11.03 35.69
C ALA A 19 -25.65 11.78 34.35
N ALA A 20 -24.49 12.22 33.90
CA ALA A 20 -24.35 12.79 32.56
C ALA A 20 -24.85 11.75 31.56
N PRO A 21 -25.66 12.12 30.55
CA PRO A 21 -26.15 11.19 29.56
C PRO A 21 -24.92 10.50 28.93
N THR A 22 -24.87 9.19 29.03
CA THR A 22 -23.90 8.39 28.27
C THR A 22 -24.15 8.69 26.80
N ALA A 23 -23.23 9.38 26.15
CA ALA A 23 -23.34 9.70 24.73
C ALA A 23 -23.55 8.40 23.97
N GLU A 24 -24.70 8.27 23.35
CA GLU A 24 -25.08 7.09 22.56
C GLU A 24 -24.05 6.92 21.45
N ILE A 25 -23.54 5.70 21.30
CA ILE A 25 -22.58 5.35 20.23
C ILE A 25 -23.36 5.43 18.91
N PRO A 26 -22.93 6.26 17.93
CA PRO A 26 -23.64 6.37 16.67
C PRO A 26 -23.61 5.06 15.88
N THR A 27 -24.65 4.79 15.12
CA THR A 27 -24.69 3.64 14.21
C THR A 27 -23.69 3.82 13.06
N VAL A 28 -23.36 2.74 12.36
CA VAL A 28 -22.49 2.76 11.17
C VAL A 28 -23.00 3.76 10.15
N ASP A 29 -24.31 3.72 9.83
CA ASP A 29 -24.93 4.62 8.86
C ASP A 29 -24.84 6.09 9.30
N GLN A 30 -25.00 6.37 10.60
CA GLN A 30 -24.84 7.71 11.14
C GLN A 30 -23.40 8.20 11.04
N ILE A 31 -22.41 7.33 11.28
CA ILE A 31 -20.99 7.69 11.14
C ILE A 31 -20.68 8.01 9.67
N ILE A 32 -21.11 7.15 8.74
CA ILE A 32 -20.89 7.35 7.29
C ILE A 32 -21.57 8.65 6.82
N ALA A 33 -22.83 8.87 7.22
CA ALA A 33 -23.56 10.07 6.82
C ALA A 33 -22.88 11.36 7.31
N ARG A 34 -22.46 11.39 8.58
CA ARG A 34 -21.75 12.55 9.15
C ARG A 34 -20.36 12.74 8.55
N HIS A 35 -19.66 11.64 8.25
CA HIS A 35 -18.39 11.71 7.51
C HIS A 35 -18.59 12.32 6.12
N ALA A 36 -19.60 11.88 5.37
CA ALA A 36 -19.92 12.44 4.06
C ALA A 36 -20.27 13.93 4.15
N GLU A 37 -21.10 14.31 5.13
CA GLU A 37 -21.49 15.71 5.37
C GLU A 37 -20.27 16.58 5.72
N ALA A 38 -19.41 16.13 6.65
CA ALA A 38 -18.20 16.83 7.04
C ALA A 38 -17.25 17.06 5.86
N ARG A 39 -17.21 16.14 4.91
CA ARG A 39 -16.39 16.26 3.69
C ARG A 39 -16.99 17.14 2.61
N GLY A 40 -18.24 17.61 2.73
CA GLY A 40 -18.89 18.49 1.76
C GLY A 40 -20.17 17.95 1.15
N GLY A 41 -20.62 16.77 1.61
CA GLY A 41 -21.90 16.14 1.28
C GLY A 41 -21.79 14.96 0.32
N TYR A 42 -22.63 13.97 0.55
CA TYR A 42 -22.63 12.70 -0.17
C TYR A 42 -22.74 12.87 -1.69
N GLU A 43 -23.66 13.72 -2.14
CA GLU A 43 -23.90 13.96 -3.58
C GLU A 43 -22.67 14.52 -4.29
N LYS A 44 -21.95 15.46 -3.67
CA LYS A 44 -20.73 16.02 -4.24
C LYS A 44 -19.62 14.97 -4.33
N LEU A 45 -19.47 14.15 -3.27
CA LEU A 45 -18.48 13.08 -3.25
C LEU A 45 -18.76 12.02 -4.32
N LYS A 46 -20.03 11.67 -4.54
CA LYS A 46 -20.44 10.73 -5.60
C LYS A 46 -20.30 11.32 -7.01
N ALA A 47 -20.51 12.63 -7.16
CA ALA A 47 -20.42 13.32 -8.44
C ALA A 47 -18.98 13.55 -8.92
N MET A 48 -17.96 13.32 -8.07
CA MET A 48 -16.56 13.41 -8.49
C MET A 48 -16.25 12.39 -9.61
N ARG A 49 -15.78 12.88 -10.75
CA ARG A 49 -15.39 12.06 -11.90
C ARG A 49 -13.90 11.75 -11.90
N SER A 50 -13.08 12.74 -11.53
CA SER A 50 -11.63 12.60 -11.42
C SER A 50 -11.07 13.51 -10.35
N VAL A 51 -9.91 13.11 -9.80
CA VAL A 51 -9.12 13.93 -8.86
C VAL A 51 -7.66 13.81 -9.28
N ILE A 52 -6.98 14.95 -9.39
CA ILE A 52 -5.54 15.03 -9.66
C ILE A 52 -4.88 15.73 -8.49
N TYR A 53 -3.94 15.05 -7.87
CA TYR A 53 -3.09 15.56 -6.81
C TYR A 53 -1.70 15.85 -7.35
N ARG A 54 -1.06 16.90 -6.87
CA ARG A 54 0.36 17.20 -7.10
C ARG A 54 1.02 17.53 -5.78
N GLY A 55 2.23 17.04 -5.55
CA GLY A 55 2.87 17.21 -4.25
C GLY A 55 4.29 16.73 -4.21
N VAL A 56 4.77 16.51 -3.00
CA VAL A 56 6.12 16.02 -2.69
C VAL A 56 6.01 14.70 -1.96
N PHE A 57 6.64 13.68 -2.49
CA PHE A 57 6.74 12.37 -1.86
C PHE A 57 8.08 12.22 -1.14
N ARG A 58 8.03 11.74 0.09
CA ARG A 58 9.19 11.42 0.91
C ARG A 58 9.15 9.95 1.30
N GLU A 59 10.29 9.32 1.26
CA GLU A 59 10.50 7.98 1.79
C GLU A 59 11.59 8.02 2.85
N HIS A 60 11.33 7.40 4.00
CA HIS A 60 12.27 7.42 5.14
C HIS A 60 12.81 8.82 5.49
N GLY A 61 11.96 9.84 5.39
CA GLY A 61 12.30 11.24 5.69
C GLY A 61 13.06 11.99 4.60
N GLN A 62 13.44 11.35 3.50
CA GLN A 62 14.12 11.97 2.36
C GLN A 62 13.15 12.26 1.23
N VAL A 63 13.32 13.39 0.52
CA VAL A 63 12.54 13.68 -0.68
C VAL A 63 12.96 12.71 -1.78
N LEU A 64 12.05 11.81 -2.15
CA LEU A 64 12.24 10.88 -3.26
C LEU A 64 11.68 11.48 -4.56
N ALA A 65 10.53 12.12 -4.50
CA ALA A 65 9.91 12.75 -5.67
C ALA A 65 9.38 14.15 -5.32
N PRO A 66 10.07 15.21 -5.77
CA PRO A 66 9.67 16.60 -5.53
C PRO A 66 8.46 17.04 -6.35
N HIS A 67 8.10 16.28 -7.40
CA HIS A 67 7.01 16.57 -8.34
C HIS A 67 6.00 15.43 -8.45
N ALA A 68 5.82 14.65 -7.37
CA ALA A 68 4.88 13.53 -7.37
C ALA A 68 3.47 13.95 -7.80
N ALA A 69 2.83 13.12 -8.62
CA ALA A 69 1.45 13.30 -9.02
C ALA A 69 0.66 12.00 -8.87
N MET A 70 -0.56 12.14 -8.34
CA MET A 70 -1.53 11.06 -8.29
C MET A 70 -2.79 11.46 -9.04
N ALA A 71 -3.29 10.58 -9.90
CA ALA A 71 -4.54 10.77 -10.61
C ALA A 71 -5.49 9.60 -10.32
N LEU A 72 -6.75 9.93 -10.05
CA LEU A 72 -7.83 8.96 -9.91
C LEU A 72 -8.96 9.32 -10.87
N MET A 73 -9.50 8.29 -11.52
CA MET A 73 -10.74 8.36 -12.33
C MET A 73 -11.36 6.96 -12.27
N ARG A 74 -12.62 6.83 -11.85
CA ARG A 74 -13.21 5.48 -11.71
C ARG A 74 -13.20 4.69 -13.02
N PRO A 75 -12.69 3.46 -13.10
CA PRO A 75 -12.03 2.68 -12.07
C PRO A 75 -10.48 2.72 -12.16
N TYR A 76 -9.88 3.84 -12.46
CA TYR A 76 -8.46 3.99 -12.77
C TYR A 76 -7.71 4.74 -11.69
N TYR A 77 -6.43 4.40 -11.52
CA TYR A 77 -5.50 5.01 -10.58
C TYR A 77 -4.10 5.06 -11.18
N LYS A 78 -3.35 6.13 -10.90
CA LYS A 78 -1.92 6.23 -11.20
C LYS A 78 -1.24 7.16 -10.21
N LEU A 79 -0.15 6.70 -9.63
CA LEU A 79 0.84 7.51 -8.91
C LEU A 79 2.14 7.48 -9.72
N VAL A 80 2.82 8.61 -9.82
CA VAL A 80 4.09 8.74 -10.53
C VAL A 80 4.98 9.75 -9.83
N GLY A 81 6.27 9.47 -9.75
CA GLY A 81 7.25 10.34 -9.08
C GLY A 81 7.47 11.68 -9.77
N ASP A 82 7.49 11.69 -11.11
CA ASP A 82 7.48 12.91 -11.91
C ASP A 82 6.69 12.67 -13.21
N PRO A 83 5.51 13.28 -13.37
CA PRO A 83 4.66 13.07 -14.55
C PRO A 83 5.23 13.71 -15.82
N GLU A 84 6.20 14.62 -15.71
CA GLU A 84 6.82 15.33 -16.85
C GLU A 84 8.13 14.65 -17.30
N HIS A 85 8.68 13.75 -16.45
CA HIS A 85 9.85 12.98 -16.81
C HIS A 85 9.48 11.79 -17.70
N PRO A 86 10.12 11.58 -18.86
CA PRO A 86 9.79 10.49 -19.77
C PRO A 86 10.04 9.10 -19.16
N ASP A 87 11.05 8.98 -18.32
CA ASP A 87 11.44 7.75 -17.61
C ASP A 87 11.39 8.02 -16.10
N PRO A 88 10.21 7.96 -15.46
CA PRO A 88 10.09 8.23 -14.02
C PRO A 88 10.75 7.12 -13.21
N ASP A 89 11.36 7.49 -12.07
CA ASP A 89 12.02 6.56 -11.17
C ASP A 89 11.07 5.51 -10.59
N PHE A 90 9.83 5.90 -10.37
CA PHE A 90 8.75 4.98 -9.99
C PHE A 90 7.41 5.44 -10.57
N ALA A 91 6.57 4.47 -10.83
CA ALA A 91 5.14 4.66 -11.06
C ALA A 91 4.38 3.39 -10.71
N GLU A 92 3.15 3.57 -10.30
CA GLU A 92 2.22 2.48 -10.08
C GLU A 92 0.82 2.88 -10.53
N GLY A 93 -0.04 1.89 -10.77
CA GLY A 93 -1.39 2.22 -11.15
C GLY A 93 -2.30 1.02 -11.38
N TYR A 94 -3.52 1.38 -11.79
CA TYR A 94 -4.56 0.45 -12.18
C TYR A 94 -5.22 0.94 -13.47
N ASP A 95 -5.08 0.17 -14.55
CA ASP A 95 -5.66 0.43 -15.87
C ASP A 95 -6.72 -0.63 -16.27
N GLY A 96 -7.28 -1.31 -15.28
CA GLY A 96 -8.08 -2.53 -15.38
C GLY A 96 -7.34 -3.73 -14.80
N SER A 97 -6.02 -3.60 -14.61
CA SER A 97 -5.16 -4.54 -13.90
C SER A 97 -4.05 -3.75 -13.19
N ALA A 98 -3.76 -4.08 -11.95
CA ALA A 98 -2.74 -3.35 -11.19
C ALA A 98 -1.34 -3.58 -11.78
N TRP A 99 -0.53 -2.55 -11.82
CA TRP A 99 0.82 -2.56 -12.36
C TRP A 99 1.76 -1.67 -11.53
N GLU A 100 3.05 -1.95 -11.60
CA GLU A 100 4.11 -1.20 -10.97
C GLU A 100 5.32 -1.11 -11.90
N LEU A 101 5.95 0.07 -11.97
CA LEU A 101 7.21 0.30 -12.66
C LEU A 101 8.34 0.29 -11.65
N TYR A 102 9.31 -0.56 -11.88
CA TYR A 102 10.61 -0.53 -11.22
C TYR A 102 11.56 0.27 -12.12
N GLY A 103 11.92 1.50 -11.71
CA GLY A 103 12.80 2.37 -12.48
C GLY A 103 14.18 1.76 -12.74
N ASP A 104 14.73 1.05 -11.75
CA ASP A 104 15.90 0.20 -11.89
C ASP A 104 15.48 -1.27 -11.65
N PRO A 105 15.46 -2.13 -12.65
CA PRO A 105 16.03 -2.03 -14.01
C PRO A 105 15.13 -1.46 -15.12
N GLY A 106 14.08 -0.74 -14.82
CA GLY A 106 13.18 -0.15 -15.81
C GLY A 106 12.19 -1.15 -16.42
N ILE A 107 11.51 -1.90 -15.56
CA ILE A 107 10.55 -2.91 -15.97
C ILE A 107 9.17 -2.66 -15.33
N VAL A 108 8.13 -2.79 -16.15
CA VAL A 108 6.76 -2.84 -15.65
C VAL A 108 6.38 -4.27 -15.33
N VAL A 109 5.79 -4.47 -14.15
CA VAL A 109 5.20 -5.75 -13.73
C VAL A 109 3.71 -5.60 -13.47
N ARG A 110 2.92 -6.63 -13.82
CA ARG A 110 1.54 -6.76 -13.37
C ARG A 110 1.53 -7.39 -11.98
N THR A 111 0.94 -6.70 -11.02
CA THR A 111 0.88 -7.21 -9.65
C THR A 111 -0.22 -8.26 -9.51
N VAL A 112 -0.07 -9.15 -8.54
CA VAL A 112 -1.02 -10.24 -8.25
C VAL A 112 -1.34 -10.32 -6.75
N GLY A 113 -2.37 -11.08 -6.41
CA GLY A 113 -2.73 -11.33 -5.01
C GLY A 113 -3.09 -10.05 -4.25
N ALA A 114 -2.58 -9.90 -3.03
CA ALA A 114 -2.90 -8.77 -2.14
C ALA A 114 -2.45 -7.40 -2.70
N ALA A 115 -1.32 -7.34 -3.43
CA ALA A 115 -0.87 -6.10 -4.07
C ALA A 115 -1.84 -5.66 -5.18
N ALA A 116 -2.33 -6.60 -6.00
CA ALA A 116 -3.34 -6.30 -7.02
C ALA A 116 -4.68 -5.86 -6.42
N ALA A 117 -5.10 -6.46 -5.30
CA ALA A 117 -6.28 -6.04 -4.57
C ALA A 117 -6.13 -4.61 -4.03
N ALA A 118 -5.01 -4.29 -3.40
CA ALA A 118 -4.72 -2.95 -2.90
C ALA A 118 -4.78 -1.90 -4.03
N GLY A 119 -4.11 -2.16 -5.17
CA GLY A 119 -4.14 -1.27 -6.34
C GLY A 119 -5.55 -1.07 -6.90
N ARG A 120 -6.40 -2.11 -6.93
CA ARG A 120 -7.80 -2.00 -7.34
C ARG A 120 -8.58 -1.10 -6.39
N HIS A 121 -8.38 -1.24 -5.09
CA HIS A 121 -9.12 -0.48 -4.08
C HIS A 121 -8.64 0.96 -3.96
N ALA A 122 -7.41 1.28 -4.36
CA ALA A 122 -6.89 2.65 -4.48
C ALA A 122 -7.66 3.52 -5.50
N THR A 123 -8.45 2.91 -6.40
CA THR A 123 -9.25 3.64 -7.42
C THR A 123 -10.47 4.37 -6.87
N ARG A 124 -10.78 4.28 -5.58
CA ARG A 124 -12.01 4.80 -4.96
C ARG A 124 -11.88 6.30 -4.64
N ILE A 125 -12.33 7.15 -5.52
CA ILE A 125 -12.24 8.62 -5.39
C ILE A 125 -12.89 9.15 -4.11
N GLY A 126 -14.08 8.66 -3.76
CA GLY A 126 -14.81 9.07 -2.55
C GLY A 126 -14.27 8.47 -1.26
N GLY A 127 -13.43 7.47 -1.38
CA GLY A 127 -13.02 6.59 -0.29
C GLY A 127 -13.97 5.41 -0.09
N PRO A 128 -13.54 4.37 0.63
CA PRO A 128 -14.26 3.10 0.72
C PRO A 128 -15.62 3.22 1.44
N LEU A 129 -15.78 4.16 2.37
CA LEU A 129 -17.05 4.36 3.09
C LEU A 129 -18.13 4.96 2.18
N ILE A 130 -17.77 5.89 1.30
CA ILE A 130 -18.72 6.56 0.40
C ILE A 130 -19.17 5.62 -0.71
N ASP A 131 -18.29 4.77 -1.19
CA ASP A 131 -18.56 3.83 -2.28
C ASP A 131 -18.96 2.42 -1.79
N ALA A 132 -19.10 2.21 -0.46
CA ALA A 132 -19.29 0.89 0.15
C ALA A 132 -20.51 0.16 -0.41
N ALA A 133 -21.67 0.81 -0.45
CA ALA A 133 -22.92 0.20 -0.90
C ALA A 133 -22.87 -0.19 -2.39
N ASP A 134 -22.39 0.71 -3.25
CA ASP A 134 -22.29 0.47 -4.70
C ASP A 134 -21.26 -0.59 -5.04
N ALA A 135 -20.20 -0.69 -4.21
CA ALA A 135 -19.15 -1.69 -4.38
C ALA A 135 -19.47 -3.04 -3.69
N GLY A 136 -20.67 -3.19 -3.10
CA GLY A 136 -21.06 -4.41 -2.37
C GLY A 136 -20.15 -4.73 -1.19
N SER A 137 -19.51 -3.71 -0.60
CA SER A 137 -18.68 -3.86 0.60
C SER A 137 -19.57 -3.87 1.85
N THR A 138 -19.15 -4.58 2.89
CA THR A 138 -19.78 -4.51 4.22
C THR A 138 -18.98 -3.59 5.13
N VAL A 139 -19.69 -2.79 5.94
CA VAL A 139 -19.07 -1.92 6.94
C VAL A 139 -19.55 -2.32 8.32
N THR A 140 -18.62 -2.54 9.26
CA THR A 140 -18.90 -2.97 10.62
C THR A 140 -18.22 -2.03 11.61
N PHE A 141 -18.94 -1.63 12.67
CA PHE A 141 -18.36 -0.88 13.77
C PHE A 141 -17.58 -1.81 14.70
N GLU A 142 -16.28 -1.56 14.88
CA GLU A 142 -15.39 -2.34 15.75
C GLU A 142 -15.08 -1.65 17.09
N GLY A 143 -15.63 -0.45 17.34
CA GLY A 143 -15.40 0.28 18.56
C GLY A 143 -14.84 1.69 18.35
N ALA A 144 -14.29 2.26 19.41
CA ALA A 144 -13.62 3.55 19.38
C ALA A 144 -12.26 3.46 20.06
N GLU A 145 -11.32 4.28 19.61
CA GLU A 145 -9.97 4.35 20.15
C GLU A 145 -9.43 5.78 20.11
N GLN A 146 -8.20 5.97 20.60
CA GLN A 146 -7.52 7.27 20.53
C GLN A 146 -6.53 7.28 19.36
N VAL A 147 -6.61 8.30 18.51
CA VAL A 147 -5.64 8.60 17.46
C VAL A 147 -5.12 10.02 17.70
N ASP A 148 -3.83 10.16 17.97
CA ASP A 148 -3.19 11.43 18.31
C ASP A 148 -3.95 12.23 19.39
N GLY A 149 -4.43 11.54 20.45
CA GLY A 149 -5.16 12.14 21.57
C GLY A 149 -6.63 12.50 21.27
N ARG A 150 -7.16 12.18 20.10
CA ARG A 150 -8.56 12.40 19.71
C ARG A 150 -9.31 11.07 19.62
N LYS A 151 -10.56 11.05 20.09
CA LYS A 151 -11.43 9.88 19.97
C LYS A 151 -11.79 9.66 18.51
N ALA A 152 -11.56 8.46 18.01
CA ALA A 152 -11.97 8.04 16.66
C ALA A 152 -12.85 6.78 16.71
N TYR A 153 -13.83 6.73 15.83
CA TYR A 153 -14.64 5.54 15.58
C TYR A 153 -13.93 4.65 14.57
N ARG A 154 -13.76 3.37 14.91
CA ARG A 154 -13.12 2.38 14.04
C ARG A 154 -14.17 1.57 13.29
N LEU A 155 -14.14 1.66 11.98
CA LEU A 155 -15.00 0.93 11.06
C LEU A 155 -14.17 -0.06 10.26
N LEU A 156 -14.56 -1.34 10.26
CA LEU A 156 -14.02 -2.34 9.35
C LEU A 156 -14.81 -2.30 8.04
N VAL A 157 -14.12 -2.05 6.94
CA VAL A 157 -14.66 -2.20 5.58
C VAL A 157 -14.12 -3.49 4.99
N ARG A 158 -15.02 -4.44 4.70
CA ARG A 158 -14.69 -5.69 4.02
C ARG A 158 -15.21 -5.66 2.60
N MET A 159 -14.29 -5.77 1.64
CA MET A 159 -14.58 -5.77 0.21
C MET A 159 -15.04 -7.15 -0.26
N GLN A 160 -15.70 -7.23 -1.43
CA GLN A 160 -16.21 -8.49 -1.98
C GLN A 160 -15.12 -9.54 -2.26
N ASP A 161 -13.90 -9.11 -2.57
CA ASP A 161 -12.75 -9.98 -2.81
C ASP A 161 -12.01 -10.40 -1.53
N GLY A 162 -12.55 -10.05 -0.36
CA GLY A 162 -11.97 -10.35 0.95
C GLY A 162 -10.90 -9.37 1.41
N PHE A 163 -10.60 -8.31 0.65
CA PHE A 163 -9.71 -7.25 1.12
C PHE A 163 -10.37 -6.50 2.29
N GLU A 164 -9.61 -6.25 3.34
CA GLU A 164 -10.07 -5.57 4.55
C GLU A 164 -9.25 -4.34 4.82
N GLN A 165 -9.93 -3.25 5.17
CA GLN A 165 -9.29 -2.06 5.73
C GLN A 165 -10.14 -1.44 6.84
N ARG A 166 -9.49 -0.75 7.73
CA ARG A 166 -10.13 -0.06 8.86
C ARG A 166 -10.01 1.42 8.69
N GLU A 167 -11.17 2.08 8.72
CA GLU A 167 -11.30 3.54 8.68
C GLU A 167 -11.48 4.07 10.09
N LEU A 168 -10.66 5.04 10.50
CA LEU A 168 -10.75 5.70 11.79
C LEU A 168 -11.27 7.12 11.61
N ILE A 169 -12.52 7.33 12.01
CA ILE A 169 -13.22 8.59 11.84
C ILE A 169 -13.22 9.36 13.16
N ASP A 170 -12.64 10.56 13.16
CA ASP A 170 -12.59 11.44 14.34
C ASP A 170 -14.00 11.77 14.83
N ALA A 171 -14.25 11.56 16.11
CA ALA A 171 -15.59 11.72 16.71
C ALA A 171 -16.05 13.18 16.80
N GLY A 172 -15.14 14.14 16.70
CA GLY A 172 -15.44 15.58 16.75
C GLY A 172 -15.64 16.18 15.36
N SER A 173 -14.67 15.97 14.45
CA SER A 173 -14.70 16.54 13.11
C SER A 173 -15.41 15.68 12.07
N TRP A 174 -15.60 14.39 12.35
CA TRP A 174 -16.13 13.38 11.42
C TRP A 174 -15.25 13.14 10.18
N LEU A 175 -14.02 13.61 10.20
CA LEU A 175 -13.05 13.39 9.14
C LEU A 175 -12.29 12.08 9.37
N LEU A 176 -11.82 11.46 8.29
CA LEU A 176 -10.91 10.32 8.35
C LEU A 176 -9.58 10.79 8.93
N VAL A 177 -9.11 10.19 10.00
CA VAL A 177 -7.82 10.54 10.63
C VAL A 177 -6.76 9.45 10.45
N ALA A 178 -7.19 8.22 10.24
CA ALA A 178 -6.29 7.14 9.89
C ALA A 178 -7.01 6.04 9.11
N GLU A 179 -6.23 5.30 8.31
CA GLU A 179 -6.61 4.07 7.63
C GLU A 179 -5.62 2.97 8.03
N ARG A 180 -6.11 1.76 8.29
CA ARG A 180 -5.25 0.59 8.55
C ARG A 180 -5.55 -0.51 7.58
N LYS A 181 -4.51 -1.05 6.98
CA LYS A 181 -4.57 -2.20 6.07
C LYS A 181 -3.35 -3.09 6.24
N ALA A 182 -3.43 -4.29 5.70
CA ALA A 182 -2.27 -5.18 5.56
C ALA A 182 -2.15 -5.56 4.10
N ALA A 183 -1.18 -4.99 3.42
CA ALA A 183 -0.90 -5.23 2.00
C ALA A 183 0.60 -5.19 1.74
N PRO A 184 1.10 -5.84 0.67
CA PRO A 184 2.44 -5.55 0.21
C PRO A 184 2.50 -4.11 -0.30
N ILE A 185 3.53 -3.38 0.10
CA ILE A 185 3.81 -2.03 -0.40
C ILE A 185 4.21 -2.09 -1.88
N HIS A 186 4.90 -3.17 -2.27
CA HIS A 186 5.33 -3.44 -3.64
C HIS A 186 4.96 -4.86 -4.06
N ALA A 187 4.90 -5.12 -5.37
CA ALA A 187 4.56 -6.42 -5.94
C ALA A 187 5.36 -7.59 -5.33
N PHE A 188 6.59 -7.33 -4.90
CA PHE A 188 7.50 -8.31 -4.29
C PHE A 188 7.62 -8.16 -2.77
N GLY A 189 6.94 -7.19 -2.16
CA GLY A 189 6.98 -6.92 -0.74
C GLY A 189 6.32 -8.01 0.09
N LYS A 190 6.62 -8.02 1.40
CA LYS A 190 5.78 -8.71 2.37
C LYS A 190 4.54 -7.87 2.65
N SER A 191 3.42 -8.51 2.93
CA SER A 191 2.31 -7.80 3.54
C SER A 191 2.74 -7.24 4.89
N VAL A 192 2.59 -5.94 5.04
CA VAL A 192 2.92 -5.20 6.26
C VAL A 192 1.62 -4.57 6.75
N ALA A 193 1.38 -4.65 8.06
CA ALA A 193 0.28 -3.92 8.66
C ALA A 193 0.70 -2.45 8.81
N THR A 194 0.03 -1.57 8.07
CA THR A 194 0.32 -0.13 8.08
C THR A 194 -0.86 0.68 8.57
N GLU A 195 -0.55 1.86 9.11
CA GLU A 195 -1.48 2.91 9.43
C GLU A 195 -1.09 4.15 8.63
N GLU A 196 -1.97 4.57 7.74
CA GLU A 196 -1.86 5.83 7.02
C GLU A 196 -2.63 6.90 7.80
N ARG A 197 -1.98 8.01 8.16
CA ARG A 197 -2.55 9.11 8.93
C ARG A 197 -2.76 10.32 8.06
N PHE A 198 -3.96 10.89 8.15
CA PHE A 198 -4.41 12.02 7.33
C PHE A 198 -4.49 13.32 8.12
N GLY A 199 -4.04 14.40 7.50
CA GLY A 199 -4.07 15.73 8.13
C GLY A 199 -4.15 16.86 7.11
N ASP A 200 -4.05 18.10 7.62
CA ASP A 200 -4.06 19.30 6.80
C ASP A 200 -5.27 19.35 5.84
N TYR A 201 -6.47 19.18 6.39
CA TYR A 201 -7.70 19.20 5.62
C TYR A 201 -8.02 20.58 5.08
N ARG A 202 -8.17 20.70 3.75
CA ARG A 202 -8.49 21.95 3.04
C ARG A 202 -9.64 21.72 2.07
N ALA A 203 -10.42 22.77 1.82
CA ALA A 203 -11.53 22.71 0.87
C ALA A 203 -11.06 22.94 -0.57
N VAL A 204 -11.49 22.05 -1.47
CA VAL A 204 -11.36 22.18 -2.92
C VAL A 204 -12.74 22.00 -3.52
N ASP A 205 -13.27 23.02 -4.18
CA ASP A 205 -14.62 23.05 -4.75
C ASP A 205 -15.72 22.65 -3.74
N GLY A 206 -15.50 23.00 -2.45
CA GLY A 206 -16.43 22.71 -1.36
C GLY A 206 -16.42 21.26 -0.89
N ILE A 207 -15.37 20.51 -1.20
CA ILE A 207 -15.08 19.16 -0.66
C ILE A 207 -13.79 19.24 0.15
N LEU A 208 -13.76 18.66 1.35
CA LEU A 208 -12.56 18.58 2.17
C LEU A 208 -11.69 17.39 1.77
N PHE A 209 -10.42 17.69 1.50
CA PHE A 209 -9.36 16.71 1.21
C PHE A 209 -8.22 16.86 2.22
N ALA A 210 -7.58 15.74 2.59
CA ALA A 210 -6.31 15.77 3.30
C ALA A 210 -5.21 16.21 2.34
N PHE A 211 -4.39 17.18 2.75
CA PHE A 211 -3.22 17.66 2.02
C PHE A 211 -1.91 17.09 2.57
N ALA A 212 -1.98 16.33 3.64
CA ALA A 212 -0.87 15.58 4.18
C ALA A 212 -1.32 14.18 4.56
N ASP A 213 -0.53 13.19 4.20
CA ASP A 213 -0.65 11.83 4.69
C ASP A 213 0.72 11.25 5.02
N ARG A 214 0.73 10.28 5.94
CA ARG A 214 1.93 9.62 6.41
C ARG A 214 1.63 8.17 6.73
N GLU A 215 2.33 7.27 6.07
CA GLU A 215 2.22 5.83 6.30
C GLU A 215 3.26 5.35 7.32
N VAL A 216 2.79 4.58 8.29
CA VAL A 216 3.58 4.07 9.40
C VAL A 216 3.42 2.55 9.49
N GLU A 217 4.50 1.82 9.64
CA GLU A 217 4.45 0.40 10.00
C GLU A 217 3.96 0.25 11.45
N ILE A 218 2.82 -0.43 11.65
CA ILE A 218 2.19 -0.52 12.99
C ILE A 218 3.10 -1.23 14.00
N ALA A 219 3.81 -2.28 13.59
CA ALA A 219 4.63 -3.09 14.49
C ALA A 219 5.83 -2.34 15.08
N THR A 220 6.41 -1.39 14.34
CA THR A 220 7.65 -0.71 14.70
C THR A 220 7.48 0.78 14.96
N GLY A 221 6.38 1.37 14.50
CA GLY A 221 6.18 2.83 14.48
C GLY A 221 7.05 3.55 13.45
N LYS A 222 7.75 2.82 12.58
CA LYS A 222 8.60 3.41 11.56
C LYS A 222 7.76 4.10 10.50
N VAL A 223 8.08 5.36 10.19
CA VAL A 223 7.51 6.08 9.05
C VAL A 223 8.08 5.47 7.77
N LEU A 224 7.22 4.98 6.90
CA LEU A 224 7.57 4.38 5.61
C LEU A 224 7.64 5.46 4.55
N ASN A 225 6.56 6.21 4.42
CA ASN A 225 6.46 7.31 3.47
C ASN A 225 5.60 8.46 4.00
N GLU A 226 5.71 9.61 3.35
CA GLU A 226 4.91 10.81 3.61
C GLU A 226 4.59 11.49 2.28
N MET A 227 3.36 11.96 2.15
CA MET A 227 2.92 12.76 1.03
C MET A 227 2.47 14.14 1.52
N GLN A 228 2.98 15.19 0.89
CA GLN A 228 2.52 16.55 1.10
C GLN A 228 1.99 17.08 -0.23
N TRP A 229 0.67 17.14 -0.34
CA TRP A 229 0.01 17.68 -1.51
C TRP A 229 0.10 19.20 -1.54
N THR A 230 0.42 19.77 -2.69
CA THR A 230 0.49 21.22 -2.93
C THR A 230 -0.72 21.72 -3.67
N SER A 231 -1.33 20.86 -4.49
CA SER A 231 -2.57 21.18 -5.20
C SER A 231 -3.42 19.92 -5.44
N ILE A 232 -4.75 20.13 -5.44
CA ILE A 232 -5.74 19.12 -5.81
C ILE A 232 -6.69 19.76 -6.82
N THR A 233 -6.97 19.06 -7.92
CA THR A 233 -7.85 19.53 -8.98
C THR A 233 -8.92 18.47 -9.26
N LEU A 234 -10.18 18.92 -9.38
CA LEU A 234 -11.32 18.03 -9.56
C LEU A 234 -11.86 18.04 -10.98
N ASN A 235 -12.50 16.95 -11.36
CA ASN A 235 -13.38 16.82 -12.52
C ASN A 235 -12.73 17.21 -13.87
N ARG A 236 -11.43 16.98 -14.01
CA ARG A 236 -10.74 17.10 -15.28
C ARG A 236 -11.04 15.88 -16.15
N ASP A 237 -11.16 16.12 -17.44
CA ASP A 237 -11.25 15.03 -18.41
C ASP A 237 -9.85 14.43 -18.57
N ILE A 238 -9.74 13.12 -18.29
CA ILE A 238 -8.49 12.37 -18.38
C ILE A 238 -8.72 11.24 -19.37
N ASP A 239 -7.82 11.10 -20.34
CA ASP A 239 -7.85 9.93 -21.23
C ASP A 239 -7.55 8.67 -20.39
N PRO A 240 -8.39 7.61 -20.41
CA PRO A 240 -8.11 6.36 -19.73
C PRO A 240 -6.72 5.78 -20.02
N LYS A 241 -6.17 6.02 -21.19
CA LYS A 241 -4.82 5.60 -21.57
C LYS A 241 -3.72 6.22 -20.70
N ALA A 242 -3.98 7.39 -20.08
CA ALA A 242 -3.03 8.02 -19.15
C ALA A 242 -2.75 7.18 -17.92
N PHE A 243 -3.64 6.22 -17.57
CA PHE A 243 -3.49 5.31 -16.44
C PHE A 243 -2.70 4.05 -16.77
N SER A 244 -2.39 3.82 -18.03
CA SER A 244 -1.51 2.72 -18.43
C SER A 244 -0.07 2.98 -17.99
N PRO A 245 0.76 1.93 -17.89
CA PRO A 245 2.17 2.08 -17.62
C PRO A 245 2.84 3.07 -18.58
N PRO A 246 3.86 3.82 -18.14
CA PRO A 246 4.62 4.69 -19.01
C PRO A 246 5.31 3.88 -20.13
N ALA A 247 5.51 4.51 -21.28
CA ALA A 247 6.36 3.94 -22.32
C ALA A 247 7.81 3.97 -21.83
N ILE A 248 8.47 2.82 -21.86
CA ILE A 248 9.86 2.68 -21.43
C ILE A 248 10.75 2.54 -22.66
N THR A 249 11.90 3.22 -22.67
CA THR A 249 12.92 3.01 -23.70
C THR A 249 13.47 1.57 -23.60
N ARG A 250 13.35 0.80 -24.68
CA ARG A 250 13.74 -0.62 -24.69
C ARG A 250 15.23 -0.77 -24.91
N THR A 251 15.99 -0.91 -23.85
CA THR A 251 17.37 -1.39 -23.92
C THR A 251 17.41 -2.91 -24.19
N PRO A 252 18.55 -3.49 -24.60
CA PRO A 252 18.64 -4.94 -24.74
C PRO A 252 18.26 -5.70 -23.46
N LEU A 253 18.65 -5.18 -22.28
CA LEU A 253 18.27 -5.78 -21.00
C LEU A 253 16.75 -5.72 -20.80
N GLN A 254 16.11 -4.59 -21.05
CA GLN A 254 14.65 -4.46 -20.90
C GLN A 254 13.90 -5.36 -21.86
N GLN A 255 14.39 -5.53 -23.10
CA GLN A 255 13.81 -6.48 -24.05
C GLN A 255 13.89 -7.93 -23.53
N LEU A 256 15.05 -8.31 -22.96
CA LEU A 256 15.19 -9.60 -22.29
C LEU A 256 14.14 -9.77 -21.18
N LEU A 257 14.04 -8.80 -20.27
CA LEU A 257 13.16 -8.92 -19.10
C LEU A 257 11.68 -9.02 -19.50
N ASP A 258 11.26 -8.25 -20.50
CA ASP A 258 9.91 -8.34 -21.06
C ASP A 258 9.62 -9.71 -21.65
N GLN A 259 10.58 -10.27 -22.38
CA GLN A 259 10.43 -11.59 -22.99
C GLN A 259 10.40 -12.70 -21.92
N LEU A 260 11.30 -12.65 -20.93
CA LEU A 260 11.26 -13.58 -19.79
C LEU A 260 9.94 -13.51 -19.03
N TYR A 261 9.41 -12.28 -18.85
CA TYR A 261 8.10 -12.11 -18.22
C TYR A 261 6.95 -12.68 -19.06
N ALA A 262 6.98 -12.48 -20.37
CA ALA A 262 5.97 -13.03 -21.29
C ALA A 262 5.99 -14.56 -21.33
N GLU A 263 7.18 -15.17 -21.26
CA GLU A 263 7.40 -16.61 -21.33
C GLU A 263 7.36 -17.33 -19.97
N ARG A 264 7.13 -16.60 -18.88
CA ARG A 264 7.32 -17.06 -17.49
C ARG A 264 6.69 -18.41 -17.12
N SER A 265 5.58 -18.77 -17.75
CA SER A 265 4.90 -20.06 -17.52
C SER A 265 5.52 -21.24 -18.28
N ASP A 266 6.47 -20.98 -19.18
CA ASP A 266 7.24 -22.01 -19.88
C ASP A 266 8.73 -21.97 -19.48
N ALA A 267 9.10 -22.78 -18.49
CA ALA A 267 10.47 -22.83 -17.97
C ALA A 267 11.53 -23.12 -19.06
N LYS A 268 11.18 -23.86 -20.11
CA LYS A 268 12.12 -24.15 -21.21
C LYS A 268 12.33 -22.93 -22.10
N ALA A 269 11.26 -22.21 -22.42
CA ALA A 269 11.32 -20.95 -23.17
C ALA A 269 12.15 -19.90 -22.40
N VAL A 270 11.84 -19.68 -21.12
CA VAL A 270 12.58 -18.78 -20.22
C VAL A 270 14.09 -19.08 -20.25
N MET A 271 14.48 -20.34 -20.07
CA MET A 271 15.89 -20.72 -20.03
C MET A 271 16.56 -20.65 -21.40
N TRP A 272 15.83 -20.89 -22.47
CA TRP A 272 16.35 -20.72 -23.83
C TRP A 272 16.64 -19.25 -24.11
N THR A 273 15.67 -18.38 -23.89
CA THR A 273 15.76 -16.92 -24.05
C THR A 273 16.89 -16.33 -23.22
N TYR A 274 16.96 -16.69 -21.94
CA TYR A 274 18.04 -16.20 -21.07
C TYR A 274 19.43 -16.60 -21.57
N ARG A 275 19.64 -17.88 -21.90
CA ARG A 275 20.93 -18.38 -22.39
C ARG A 275 21.31 -17.79 -23.74
N ASP A 276 20.33 -17.60 -24.63
CA ASP A 276 20.58 -16.96 -25.93
C ASP A 276 21.04 -15.51 -25.76
N PHE A 277 20.35 -14.76 -24.92
CA PHE A 277 20.71 -13.41 -24.57
C PHE A 277 22.11 -13.32 -23.96
N ARG A 278 22.45 -14.20 -23.01
CA ARG A 278 23.77 -14.20 -22.37
C ARG A 278 24.92 -14.49 -23.34
N ARG A 279 24.66 -15.30 -24.37
CA ARG A 279 25.66 -15.51 -25.45
C ARG A 279 25.93 -14.24 -26.25
N ALA A 280 24.90 -13.46 -26.50
CA ALA A 280 25.01 -12.22 -27.28
C ALA A 280 25.50 -11.01 -26.46
N HIS A 281 25.25 -11.01 -25.14
CA HIS A 281 25.42 -9.87 -24.24
C HIS A 281 26.10 -10.30 -22.92
N ALA A 282 27.27 -10.94 -23.02
CA ALA A 282 27.99 -11.48 -21.86
C ALA A 282 28.46 -10.40 -20.87
N ASP A 283 28.64 -9.17 -21.34
CA ASP A 283 29.12 -8.00 -20.62
C ASP A 283 28.01 -7.27 -19.81
N LEU A 284 26.73 -7.52 -20.14
CA LEU A 284 25.63 -6.86 -19.44
C LEU A 284 25.36 -7.51 -18.08
N ASP A 285 25.22 -6.68 -17.04
CA ASP A 285 24.72 -7.13 -15.74
C ASP A 285 23.21 -7.38 -15.81
N THR A 286 22.83 -8.66 -15.75
CA THR A 286 21.41 -9.08 -15.73
C THR A 286 20.89 -9.36 -14.34
N ARG A 287 21.74 -9.29 -13.31
CA ARG A 287 21.47 -9.80 -11.96
C ARG A 287 20.17 -9.25 -11.37
N ALA A 288 20.10 -7.92 -11.23
CA ALA A 288 18.93 -7.30 -10.59
C ALA A 288 17.63 -7.52 -11.36
N GLY A 289 17.68 -7.40 -12.70
CA GLY A 289 16.51 -7.63 -13.55
C GLY A 289 16.00 -9.07 -13.46
N VAL A 290 16.91 -10.05 -13.49
CA VAL A 290 16.54 -11.48 -13.34
C VAL A 290 15.95 -11.75 -11.95
N GLU A 291 16.47 -11.13 -10.89
CA GLU A 291 15.88 -11.23 -9.54
C GLU A 291 14.43 -10.71 -9.52
N VAL A 292 14.14 -9.58 -10.19
CA VAL A 292 12.78 -9.03 -10.32
C VAL A 292 11.85 -10.01 -11.03
N ILE A 293 12.24 -10.51 -12.21
CA ILE A 293 11.43 -11.48 -12.98
C ILE A 293 11.23 -12.77 -12.19
N GLY A 294 12.28 -13.31 -11.57
CA GLY A 294 12.18 -14.51 -10.74
C GLY A 294 11.18 -14.35 -9.60
N TYR A 295 11.12 -13.20 -8.96
CA TYR A 295 10.11 -12.91 -7.94
C TYR A 295 8.70 -12.85 -8.51
N GLN A 296 8.53 -12.24 -9.66
CA GLN A 296 7.23 -12.18 -10.31
C GLN A 296 6.74 -13.60 -10.67
N MET A 297 7.62 -14.45 -11.21
CA MET A 297 7.31 -15.85 -11.50
C MET A 297 6.88 -16.61 -10.24
N VAL A 298 7.60 -16.43 -9.11
CA VAL A 298 7.23 -17.02 -7.82
C VAL A 298 5.84 -16.57 -7.37
N LYS A 299 5.53 -15.27 -7.48
CA LYS A 299 4.21 -14.72 -7.12
C LYS A 299 3.07 -15.26 -7.97
N MET A 300 3.36 -15.64 -9.21
CA MET A 300 2.41 -16.22 -10.16
C MET A 300 2.31 -17.74 -10.05
N GLY A 301 3.17 -18.38 -9.25
CA GLY A 301 3.20 -19.84 -9.11
C GLY A 301 4.06 -20.58 -10.14
N ASP A 302 4.81 -19.85 -10.97
CA ASP A 302 5.70 -20.40 -12.01
C ASP A 302 7.04 -20.85 -11.40
N TYR A 303 6.99 -21.68 -10.35
CA TYR A 303 8.14 -22.00 -9.49
C TYR A 303 9.29 -22.66 -10.21
N GLN A 304 9.02 -23.60 -11.16
CA GLN A 304 10.08 -24.30 -11.87
C GLN A 304 10.94 -23.36 -12.69
N GLY A 305 10.31 -22.52 -13.50
CA GLY A 305 10.99 -21.51 -14.31
C GLY A 305 11.77 -20.51 -13.47
N ALA A 306 11.16 -20.04 -12.36
CA ALA A 306 11.81 -19.15 -11.42
C ALA A 306 13.09 -19.76 -10.82
N ILE A 307 13.03 -21.00 -10.35
CA ILE A 307 14.18 -21.69 -9.75
C ILE A 307 15.30 -21.88 -10.77
N GLU A 308 14.98 -22.31 -11.99
CA GLU A 308 15.99 -22.53 -13.04
C GLU A 308 16.67 -21.23 -13.44
N LEU A 309 15.89 -20.15 -13.62
CA LEU A 309 16.39 -18.83 -13.97
C LEU A 309 17.26 -18.22 -12.84
N LEU A 310 16.77 -18.25 -11.61
CA LEU A 310 17.49 -17.71 -10.45
C LEU A 310 18.74 -18.55 -10.11
N ARG A 311 18.74 -19.86 -10.39
CA ARG A 311 19.95 -20.70 -10.26
C ARG A 311 21.02 -20.30 -11.29
N ALA A 312 20.61 -20.01 -12.52
CA ALA A 312 21.54 -19.49 -13.52
C ALA A 312 22.10 -18.13 -13.12
N ASN A 313 21.25 -17.26 -12.61
CA ASN A 313 21.65 -15.95 -12.09
C ASN A 313 22.66 -16.05 -10.91
N GLU A 314 22.41 -16.93 -9.92
CA GLU A 314 23.36 -17.17 -8.82
C GLU A 314 24.72 -17.69 -9.34
N ALA A 315 24.70 -18.60 -10.32
CA ALA A 315 25.91 -19.17 -10.90
C ALA A 315 26.76 -18.12 -11.64
N GLU A 316 26.13 -17.16 -12.29
CA GLU A 316 26.83 -16.05 -12.98
C GLU A 316 27.28 -14.94 -12.01
N HIS A 317 26.60 -14.79 -10.87
CA HIS A 317 26.89 -13.77 -9.85
C HIS A 317 27.23 -14.40 -8.48
N PRO A 318 28.28 -15.23 -8.37
CA PRO A 318 28.55 -16.05 -7.17
C PRO A 318 28.95 -15.23 -5.93
N ARG A 319 29.26 -13.96 -6.11
CA ARG A 319 29.59 -13.00 -5.02
C ARG A 319 28.43 -12.10 -4.64
N ALA A 320 27.25 -12.28 -5.23
CA ALA A 320 26.05 -11.49 -4.91
C ALA A 320 25.18 -12.23 -3.90
N ALA A 321 25.14 -11.75 -2.66
CA ALA A 321 24.27 -12.31 -1.61
C ALA A 321 22.80 -12.25 -2.01
N SER A 322 22.38 -11.21 -2.76
CA SER A 322 21.00 -11.06 -3.26
C SER A 322 20.61 -12.18 -4.23
N ALA A 323 21.51 -12.64 -5.10
CA ALA A 323 21.22 -13.72 -6.04
C ALA A 323 20.96 -15.05 -5.31
N ALA A 324 21.81 -15.42 -4.35
CA ALA A 324 21.60 -16.59 -3.49
C ALA A 324 20.31 -16.46 -2.67
N PHE A 325 20.01 -15.27 -2.15
CA PHE A 325 18.79 -15.01 -1.41
C PHE A 325 17.54 -15.15 -2.29
N ALA A 326 17.56 -14.61 -3.50
CA ALA A 326 16.45 -14.71 -4.45
C ALA A 326 16.12 -16.17 -4.77
N LEU A 327 17.14 -16.98 -5.06
CA LEU A 327 16.98 -18.41 -5.29
C LEU A 327 16.41 -19.14 -4.05
N GLY A 328 16.90 -18.79 -2.85
CA GLY A 328 16.38 -19.35 -1.60
C GLY A 328 14.90 -19.10 -1.40
N ARG A 329 14.41 -17.89 -1.73
CA ARG A 329 12.99 -17.56 -1.68
C ARG A 329 12.16 -18.38 -2.67
N ALA A 330 12.68 -18.61 -3.87
CA ALA A 330 12.00 -19.42 -4.88
C ALA A 330 11.85 -20.88 -4.44
N TYR A 331 12.89 -21.47 -3.85
CA TYR A 331 12.82 -22.81 -3.27
C TYR A 331 11.79 -22.91 -2.15
N VAL A 332 11.81 -21.97 -1.20
CA VAL A 332 10.84 -21.97 -0.08
C VAL A 332 9.42 -21.86 -0.60
N ALA A 333 9.17 -20.97 -1.56
CA ALA A 333 7.84 -20.81 -2.17
C ALA A 333 7.36 -22.07 -2.92
N ALA A 334 8.29 -22.82 -3.49
CA ALA A 334 8.01 -24.11 -4.14
C ALA A 334 7.85 -25.28 -3.14
N GLY A 335 8.03 -25.05 -1.83
CA GLY A 335 7.96 -26.08 -0.79
C GLY A 335 9.29 -26.78 -0.48
N ASP A 336 10.36 -26.48 -1.21
CA ASP A 336 11.70 -27.04 -0.95
C ASP A 336 12.43 -26.19 0.12
N VAL A 337 12.01 -26.38 1.37
CA VAL A 337 12.57 -25.67 2.52
C VAL A 337 14.05 -25.99 2.73
N ALA A 338 14.50 -27.21 2.41
CA ALA A 338 15.89 -27.63 2.60
C ALA A 338 16.84 -26.86 1.66
N SER A 339 16.53 -26.82 0.36
CA SER A 339 17.29 -26.04 -0.63
C SER A 339 17.23 -24.53 -0.35
N GLY A 340 16.06 -24.02 0.09
CA GLY A 340 15.90 -22.65 0.49
C GLY A 340 16.81 -22.27 1.65
N ARG A 341 16.84 -23.10 2.70
CA ARG A 341 17.72 -22.92 3.86
C ARG A 341 19.21 -22.89 3.45
N ALA A 342 19.61 -23.81 2.56
CA ALA A 342 20.97 -23.84 2.04
C ALA A 342 21.34 -22.57 1.26
N ALA A 343 20.42 -22.06 0.43
CA ALA A 343 20.63 -20.83 -0.33
C ALA A 343 20.72 -19.58 0.59
N PHE A 344 19.89 -19.48 1.62
CA PHE A 344 20.01 -18.38 2.61
C PHE A 344 21.33 -18.42 3.38
N ARG A 345 21.84 -19.62 3.71
CA ARG A 345 23.17 -19.75 4.32
C ARG A 345 24.27 -19.31 3.37
N ARG A 346 24.19 -19.60 2.06
CA ARG A 346 25.13 -19.09 1.07
C ARG A 346 25.10 -17.57 1.01
N ALA A 347 23.92 -16.96 0.99
CA ALA A 347 23.79 -15.50 1.02
C ALA A 347 24.51 -14.89 2.22
N LEU A 348 24.36 -15.46 3.44
CA LEU A 348 25.04 -15.01 4.65
C LEU A 348 26.53 -15.32 4.66
N ALA A 349 27.00 -16.36 3.96
CA ALA A 349 28.41 -16.63 3.78
C ALA A 349 29.09 -15.60 2.86
N ILE A 350 28.33 -15.06 1.89
CA ILE A 350 28.81 -14.00 0.99
C ILE A 350 28.79 -12.65 1.71
N ASP A 351 27.69 -12.34 2.38
CA ASP A 351 27.50 -11.10 3.15
C ASP A 351 26.87 -11.44 4.52
N PRO A 352 27.69 -11.50 5.59
CA PRO A 352 27.20 -11.78 6.94
C PRO A 352 26.21 -10.74 7.48
N ALA A 353 26.21 -9.52 6.94
CA ALA A 353 25.31 -8.44 7.33
C ALA A 353 23.99 -8.42 6.52
N PHE A 354 23.76 -9.39 5.65
CA PHE A 354 22.56 -9.45 4.81
C PHE A 354 21.31 -9.82 5.62
N GLU A 355 20.74 -8.84 6.30
CA GLU A 355 19.63 -8.99 7.26
C GLU A 355 18.42 -9.77 6.69
N ARG A 356 18.09 -9.58 5.39
CA ARG A 356 16.97 -10.28 4.75
C ARG A 356 17.15 -11.78 4.76
N ALA A 357 18.37 -12.29 4.53
CA ALA A 357 18.64 -13.73 4.59
C ALA A 357 18.62 -14.25 6.02
N ALA A 358 19.16 -13.49 6.98
CA ALA A 358 19.12 -13.86 8.40
C ALA A 358 17.68 -13.96 8.91
N THR A 359 16.83 -13.01 8.56
CA THR A 359 15.40 -13.00 8.92
C THR A 359 14.66 -14.17 8.27
N ALA A 360 14.88 -14.39 6.96
CA ALA A 360 14.25 -15.50 6.26
C ALA A 360 14.66 -16.86 6.84
N LEU A 361 15.92 -17.04 7.17
CA LEU A 361 16.43 -18.27 7.76
C LEU A 361 15.82 -18.57 9.14
N LYS A 362 15.60 -17.54 9.97
CA LYS A 362 14.93 -17.66 11.28
C LYS A 362 13.44 -18.01 11.15
N ALA A 363 12.80 -17.58 10.08
CA ALA A 363 11.37 -17.82 9.83
C ALA A 363 11.08 -19.23 9.27
N LEU A 364 12.10 -20.00 8.89
CA LEU A 364 11.91 -21.37 8.39
C LEU A 364 11.66 -22.35 9.54
N PRO A 365 10.75 -23.33 9.33
CA PRO A 365 10.51 -24.41 10.30
C PRO A 365 11.74 -25.29 10.55
#